data_31d79bcc3cbb1762434990e299705622
#
_entry.id   31d79bcc3cbb1762434990e299705622
#
_cell.length_a   1.000
_cell.length_b   1.000
_cell.length_c   1.000
_cell.angle_alpha   90.00
_cell.angle_beta   90.00
_cell.angle_gamma   90.00
#
_symmetry.space_group_name_H-M   'P 1'
#
loop_
_entity.id
_entity.type
_entity.pdbx_description
1 polymer ?
#
loop_
_entity_poly.entity_id
_entity_poly.type
_entity_poly.pdbx_seq_one_letter_code
_entity_poly.pdbx_strand_id
1 'polypeptide(L)'
;MKEIKRAIISVFDKSKLKIILPILKKFNVEIISSGGTYKKIRNMKYNCIEVSNYTGFSEMLGGRVKTLHPKIHAGILNIRKNKKHKKDLKRQKIPNIDLVIVDLYPFEKKISQKIKFNELIEYIDIGGS
;
A
#
# COMPACT_ATOMS: atom_id res chain seq x y z
N MET A 1 17.30 -15.12 9.04
CA MET A 1 16.08 -14.72 8.32
C MET A 1 15.85 -13.23 8.58
N LYS A 2 15.45 -12.47 7.57
CA LYS A 2 15.24 -11.03 7.75
C LYS A 2 13.86 -10.79 8.37
N GLU A 3 13.82 -10.01 9.43
CA GLU A 3 12.58 -9.64 10.10
C GLU A 3 11.76 -8.68 9.22
N ILE A 4 10.47 -8.94 9.07
CA ILE A 4 9.51 -8.04 8.41
C ILE A 4 8.96 -7.10 9.48
N LYS A 5 9.25 -5.81 9.36
CA LYS A 5 8.81 -4.79 10.34
C LYS A 5 7.64 -3.95 9.80
N ARG A 6 7.55 -3.79 8.50
CA ARG A 6 6.55 -2.90 7.88
C ARG A 6 6.02 -3.47 6.58
N ALA A 7 4.70 -3.47 6.45
CA ALA A 7 3.95 -3.91 5.28
C ALA A 7 3.10 -2.78 4.71
N ILE A 8 3.04 -2.66 3.39
CA ILE A 8 2.03 -1.87 2.70
C ILE A 8 1.02 -2.81 2.04
N ILE A 9 -0.27 -2.56 2.26
CA ILE A 9 -1.36 -3.41 1.76
C ILE A 9 -2.33 -2.53 0.99
N SER A 10 -2.57 -2.88 -0.28
CA SER A 10 -3.55 -2.22 -1.13
C SER A 10 -4.20 -3.27 -2.03
N VAL A 11 -5.39 -3.73 -1.66
CA VAL A 11 -6.06 -4.84 -2.33
C VAL A 11 -7.49 -4.45 -2.73
N PHE A 12 -7.88 -4.83 -3.95
CA PHE A 12 -9.25 -4.76 -4.41
C PHE A 12 -10.09 -5.86 -3.74
N ASP A 13 -9.65 -7.11 -3.83
CA ASP A 13 -10.27 -8.24 -3.13
C ASP A 13 -9.79 -8.30 -1.67
N LYS A 14 -10.69 -8.01 -0.77
CA LYS A 14 -10.43 -7.94 0.68
C LYS A 14 -10.66 -9.26 1.42
N SER A 15 -11.08 -10.32 0.71
CA SER A 15 -11.46 -11.62 1.31
C SER A 15 -10.31 -12.30 2.06
N LYS A 16 -9.07 -12.11 1.59
CA LYS A 16 -7.86 -12.70 2.16
C LYS A 16 -7.29 -11.95 3.37
N LEU A 17 -7.79 -10.74 3.67
CA LEU A 17 -7.31 -9.96 4.81
C LEU A 17 -7.49 -10.71 6.15
N LYS A 18 -8.59 -11.46 6.30
CA LYS A 18 -8.85 -12.29 7.49
C LYS A 18 -7.77 -13.36 7.76
N ILE A 19 -7.01 -13.73 6.74
CA ILE A 19 -5.92 -14.72 6.84
C ILE A 19 -4.61 -14.03 7.22
N ILE A 20 -4.28 -12.93 6.54
CA ILE A 20 -2.96 -12.31 6.68
C ILE A 20 -2.86 -11.40 7.92
N LEU A 21 -3.92 -10.69 8.28
CA LEU A 21 -3.88 -9.72 9.38
C LEU A 21 -3.53 -10.34 10.75
N PRO A 22 -4.07 -11.52 11.14
CA PRO A 22 -3.66 -12.18 12.38
C PRO A 22 -2.16 -12.52 12.41
N ILE A 23 -1.62 -12.93 11.26
CA ILE A 23 -0.20 -13.26 11.12
C ILE A 23 0.67 -12.01 11.30
N LEU A 24 0.33 -10.92 10.60
CA LEU A 24 1.06 -9.66 10.73
C LEU A 24 1.03 -9.11 12.16
N LYS A 25 -0.12 -9.23 12.83
CA LYS A 25 -0.27 -8.84 14.24
C LYS A 25 0.61 -9.70 15.15
N LYS A 26 0.64 -11.02 14.95
CA LYS A 26 1.47 -11.95 15.74
C LYS A 26 2.96 -11.57 15.69
N PHE A 27 3.44 -11.09 14.54
CA PHE A 27 4.82 -10.68 14.34
C PHE A 27 5.05 -9.17 14.53
N ASN A 28 4.10 -8.43 15.08
CA ASN A 28 4.17 -6.98 15.34
C ASN A 28 4.54 -6.16 14.08
N VAL A 29 4.06 -6.57 12.92
CA VAL A 29 4.30 -5.87 11.66
C VAL A 29 3.41 -4.61 11.60
N GLU A 30 4.03 -3.45 11.40
CA GLU A 30 3.32 -2.19 11.14
C GLU A 30 2.66 -2.23 9.76
N ILE A 31 1.37 -1.91 9.70
CA ILE A 31 0.60 -1.97 8.46
C ILE A 31 0.30 -0.54 7.98
N ILE A 32 0.61 -0.29 6.71
CA ILE A 32 0.27 0.95 6.00
C ILE A 32 -0.73 0.59 4.91
N SER A 33 -1.79 1.36 4.78
CA SER A 33 -2.82 1.14 3.77
C SER A 33 -3.59 2.42 3.45
N SER A 34 -4.46 2.37 2.46
CA SER A 34 -5.28 3.51 2.04
C SER A 34 -6.69 3.10 1.62
N GLY A 35 -7.58 4.08 1.55
CA GLY A 35 -8.92 3.93 0.99
C GLY A 35 -9.73 2.81 1.63
N GLY A 36 -10.39 2.02 0.80
CA GLY A 36 -11.25 0.92 1.24
C GLY A 36 -10.51 -0.19 2.00
N THR A 37 -9.25 -0.47 1.63
CA THR A 37 -8.43 -1.46 2.34
C THR A 37 -8.12 -0.98 3.76
N TYR A 38 -7.72 0.28 3.94
CA TYR A 38 -7.51 0.88 5.25
C TYR A 38 -8.77 0.78 6.12
N LYS A 39 -9.93 1.21 5.60
CA LYS A 39 -11.21 1.15 6.31
C LYS A 39 -11.55 -0.29 6.72
N LYS A 40 -11.36 -1.26 5.83
CA LYS A 40 -11.63 -2.67 6.13
C LYS A 40 -10.73 -3.21 7.23
N ILE A 41 -9.42 -2.92 7.19
CA ILE A 41 -8.47 -3.34 8.22
C ILE A 41 -8.85 -2.75 9.58
N ARG A 42 -9.19 -1.46 9.63
CA ARG A 42 -9.64 -0.79 10.87
C ARG A 42 -10.95 -1.37 11.40
N ASN A 43 -11.92 -1.66 10.53
CA ASN A 43 -13.19 -2.27 10.93
C ASN A 43 -13.01 -3.69 11.49
N MET A 44 -11.99 -4.41 11.04
CA MET A 44 -11.58 -5.70 11.59
C MET A 44 -10.79 -5.59 12.91
N LYS A 45 -10.66 -4.37 13.48
CA LYS A 45 -10.00 -4.08 14.75
C LYS A 45 -8.48 -4.30 14.74
N TYR A 46 -7.84 -4.14 13.58
CA TYR A 46 -6.38 -4.12 13.48
C TYR A 46 -5.86 -2.69 13.38
N ASN A 47 -4.66 -2.46 13.94
CA ASN A 47 -3.96 -1.20 13.78
C ASN A 47 -3.48 -1.06 12.34
N CYS A 48 -3.66 0.14 11.78
CA CYS A 48 -3.25 0.46 10.43
C CYS A 48 -2.99 1.96 10.32
N ILE A 49 -1.91 2.32 9.65
CA ILE A 49 -1.57 3.72 9.37
C ILE A 49 -2.09 4.05 7.98
N GLU A 50 -2.81 5.15 7.86
CA GLU A 50 -3.23 5.63 6.55
C GLU A 50 -2.05 6.23 5.79
N VAL A 51 -1.98 5.97 4.47
CA VAL A 51 -0.89 6.44 3.61
C VAL A 51 -0.69 7.96 3.71
N SER A 52 -1.76 8.75 3.74
CA SER A 52 -1.67 10.21 3.87
C SER A 52 -0.99 10.64 5.17
N ASN A 53 -1.25 9.97 6.28
CA ASN A 53 -0.59 10.21 7.55
C ASN A 53 0.88 9.75 7.53
N TYR A 54 1.14 8.63 6.87
CA TYR A 54 2.51 8.10 6.75
C TYR A 54 3.41 8.97 5.89
N THR A 55 2.90 9.46 4.76
CA THR A 55 3.65 10.33 3.83
C THR A 55 3.67 11.79 4.26
N GLY A 56 2.66 12.23 5.01
CA GLY A 56 2.41 13.64 5.28
C GLY A 56 1.81 14.39 4.09
N PHE A 57 1.32 13.66 3.08
CA PHE A 57 0.77 14.21 1.85
C PHE A 57 -0.66 13.71 1.62
N SER A 58 -1.61 14.62 1.51
CA SER A 58 -3.02 14.29 1.28
C SER A 58 -3.23 13.62 -0.08
N GLU A 59 -4.15 12.68 -0.15
CA GLU A 59 -4.55 12.11 -1.43
C GLU A 59 -5.17 13.17 -2.34
N MET A 60 -4.97 13.01 -3.65
CA MET A 60 -5.45 13.94 -4.67
C MET A 60 -6.28 13.21 -5.72
N LEU A 61 -7.05 13.99 -6.48
CA LEU A 61 -7.85 13.50 -7.61
C LEU A 61 -8.80 12.36 -7.21
N GLY A 62 -9.50 12.51 -6.07
CA GLY A 62 -10.43 11.50 -5.58
C GLY A 62 -9.77 10.19 -5.16
N GLY A 63 -8.51 10.23 -4.70
CA GLY A 63 -7.75 9.07 -4.29
C GLY A 63 -6.97 8.38 -5.41
N ARG A 64 -6.95 8.92 -6.62
CA ARG A 64 -6.14 8.40 -7.73
C ARG A 64 -4.63 8.61 -7.50
N VAL A 65 -4.26 9.62 -6.72
CA VAL A 65 -2.88 9.92 -6.33
C VAL A 65 -2.78 9.85 -4.81
N LYS A 66 -2.16 8.80 -4.28
CA LYS A 66 -1.97 8.59 -2.84
C LYS A 66 -0.71 7.81 -2.48
N THR A 67 -0.34 6.79 -3.25
CA THR A 67 0.85 5.96 -3.03
C THR A 67 2.06 6.38 -3.87
N LEU A 68 1.87 7.20 -4.89
CA LEU A 68 2.93 7.78 -5.71
C LEU A 68 3.72 8.85 -4.93
N HIS A 69 4.50 8.41 -3.98
CA HIS A 69 5.25 9.29 -3.08
C HIS A 69 6.66 8.73 -2.82
N PRO A 70 7.72 9.55 -2.80
CA PRO A 70 9.08 9.09 -2.56
C PRO A 70 9.26 8.27 -1.28
N LYS A 71 8.55 8.59 -0.21
CA LYS A 71 8.62 7.87 1.05
C LYS A 71 8.14 6.41 0.93
N ILE A 72 7.14 6.14 0.09
CA ILE A 72 6.67 4.79 -0.21
C ILE A 72 7.69 4.07 -1.09
N HIS A 73 8.00 4.64 -2.26
CA HIS A 73 8.82 3.99 -3.27
C HIS A 73 10.27 3.78 -2.82
N ALA A 74 10.89 4.76 -2.15
CA ALA A 74 12.22 4.58 -1.61
C ALA A 74 12.25 3.56 -0.47
N GLY A 75 11.20 3.48 0.35
CA GLY A 75 11.04 2.45 1.37
C GLY A 75 11.03 1.04 0.80
N ILE A 76 10.45 0.86 -0.39
CA ILE A 76 10.36 -0.43 -1.10
C ILE A 76 11.64 -0.72 -1.90
N LEU A 77 12.06 0.23 -2.76
CA LEU A 77 13.06 0.01 -3.81
C LEU A 77 14.51 0.04 -3.31
N ASN A 78 14.77 0.46 -2.08
CA ASN A 78 16.14 0.55 -1.61
C ASN A 78 16.83 -0.80 -1.50
N ILE A 79 18.08 -0.86 -1.93
CA ILE A 79 18.95 -2.03 -1.77
C ILE A 79 19.52 -2.00 -0.36
N ARG A 80 19.08 -2.93 0.50
CA ARG A 80 19.36 -2.96 1.95
C ARG A 80 20.86 -2.96 2.30
N LYS A 81 21.71 -3.54 1.45
CA LYS A 81 23.16 -3.60 1.64
C LYS A 81 23.91 -2.40 1.07
N ASN A 82 23.27 -1.57 0.25
CA ASN A 82 23.89 -0.41 -0.39
C ASN A 82 24.06 0.73 0.61
N LYS A 83 25.31 1.13 0.85
CA LYS A 83 25.65 2.21 1.81
C LYS A 83 25.09 3.58 1.39
N LYS A 84 25.06 3.89 0.08
CA LYS A 84 24.50 5.13 -0.45
C LYS A 84 22.99 5.19 -0.21
N HIS A 85 22.25 4.12 -0.54
CA HIS A 85 20.81 4.04 -0.29
C HIS A 85 20.49 4.21 1.20
N LYS A 86 21.26 3.55 2.08
CA LYS A 86 21.08 3.74 3.54
C LYS A 86 21.26 5.18 3.97
N LYS A 87 22.28 5.88 3.42
CA LYS A 87 22.53 7.30 3.73
C LYS A 87 21.36 8.17 3.25
N ASP A 88 20.86 7.93 2.04
CA ASP A 88 19.73 8.67 1.47
C ASP A 88 18.45 8.49 2.31
N LEU A 89 18.11 7.24 2.67
CA LEU A 89 16.96 6.95 3.52
C LEU A 89 17.06 7.60 4.90
N LYS A 90 18.26 7.56 5.51
CA LYS A 90 18.51 8.20 6.80
C LYS A 90 18.32 9.72 6.72
N ARG A 91 18.88 10.35 5.68
CA ARG A 91 18.76 11.81 5.46
C ARG A 91 17.31 12.23 5.28
N GLN A 92 16.51 11.45 4.56
CA GLN A 92 15.10 11.71 4.27
C GLN A 92 14.16 11.16 5.34
N LYS A 93 14.68 10.50 6.38
CA LYS A 93 13.90 9.85 7.46
C LYS A 93 12.87 8.85 6.91
N ILE A 94 13.28 8.06 5.91
CA ILE A 94 12.43 7.06 5.27
C ILE A 94 12.75 5.68 5.84
N PRO A 95 11.81 5.04 6.55
CA PRO A 95 11.98 3.66 6.99
C PRO A 95 11.78 2.66 5.86
N ASN A 96 12.34 1.46 6.03
CA ASN A 96 12.14 0.37 5.09
C ASN A 96 10.68 -0.11 5.09
N ILE A 97 10.16 -0.44 3.91
CA ILE A 97 8.96 -1.25 3.72
C ILE A 97 9.43 -2.63 3.29
N ASP A 98 9.11 -3.67 4.07
CA ASP A 98 9.68 -5.00 3.91
C ASP A 98 8.74 -5.96 3.18
N LEU A 99 7.45 -5.67 3.17
CA LEU A 99 6.40 -6.48 2.55
C LEU A 99 5.43 -5.59 1.78
N VAL A 100 5.12 -5.99 0.56
CA VAL A 100 4.11 -5.35 -0.29
C VAL A 100 3.06 -6.40 -0.64
N ILE A 101 1.79 -6.10 -0.36
CA ILE A 101 0.65 -6.94 -0.70
C ILE A 101 -0.30 -6.08 -1.52
N VAL A 102 -0.38 -6.37 -2.81
CA VAL A 102 -1.24 -5.66 -3.75
C VAL A 102 -1.95 -6.64 -4.68
N ASP A 103 -3.13 -6.28 -5.11
CA ASP A 103 -3.76 -6.83 -6.30
C ASP A 103 -4.19 -5.67 -7.21
N LEU A 104 -4.21 -5.90 -8.50
CA LEU A 104 -4.65 -4.90 -9.47
C LEU A 104 -6.17 -4.87 -9.58
N TYR A 105 -6.71 -3.73 -9.99
CA TYR A 105 -8.13 -3.62 -10.32
C TYR A 105 -8.49 -4.57 -11.46
N PRO A 106 -9.69 -5.20 -11.44
CA PRO A 106 -10.12 -6.16 -12.46
C PRO A 106 -10.58 -5.45 -13.74
N PHE A 107 -9.67 -4.72 -14.40
CA PHE A 107 -9.96 -3.89 -15.57
C PHE A 107 -10.61 -4.68 -16.71
N GLU A 108 -10.05 -5.85 -17.05
CA GLU A 108 -10.59 -6.71 -18.11
C GLU A 108 -12.02 -7.19 -17.82
N LYS A 109 -12.30 -7.58 -16.57
CA LYS A 109 -13.67 -7.94 -16.14
C LYS A 109 -14.62 -6.76 -16.26
N LYS A 110 -14.15 -5.54 -16.00
CA LYS A 110 -14.97 -4.32 -16.09
C LYS A 110 -15.24 -3.92 -17.53
N ILE A 111 -14.29 -4.09 -18.43
CA ILE A 111 -14.53 -3.93 -19.89
C ILE A 111 -15.66 -4.84 -20.35
N SER A 112 -15.61 -6.12 -19.98
CA SER A 112 -16.62 -7.10 -20.39
C SER A 112 -18.02 -6.84 -19.81
N GLN A 113 -18.14 -6.08 -18.72
CA GLN A 113 -19.39 -5.71 -18.06
C GLN A 113 -20.09 -4.49 -18.72
N LYS A 114 -19.57 -3.96 -19.84
CA LYS A 114 -20.13 -2.80 -20.56
C LYS A 114 -20.44 -1.59 -19.68
N ILE A 115 -19.57 -1.30 -18.70
CA ILE A 115 -19.70 -0.12 -17.84
C ILE A 115 -19.38 1.17 -18.61
N LYS A 116 -19.86 2.31 -18.11
CA LYS A 116 -19.62 3.61 -18.74
C LYS A 116 -18.12 3.92 -18.77
N PHE A 117 -17.66 4.64 -19.79
CA PHE A 117 -16.26 5.00 -19.98
C PHE A 117 -15.66 5.73 -18.75
N ASN A 118 -16.39 6.68 -18.15
CA ASN A 118 -15.94 7.40 -16.98
C ASN A 118 -15.77 6.50 -15.75
N GLU A 119 -16.61 5.47 -15.60
CA GLU A 119 -16.47 4.46 -14.55
C GLU A 119 -15.28 3.53 -14.82
N LEU A 120 -15.03 3.20 -16.10
CA LEU A 120 -13.92 2.34 -16.48
C LEU A 120 -12.57 2.99 -16.14
N ILE A 121 -12.42 4.29 -16.27
CA ILE A 121 -11.19 5.03 -15.93
C ILE A 121 -10.81 4.81 -14.46
N GLU A 122 -11.76 4.65 -13.55
CA GLU A 122 -11.49 4.40 -12.12
C GLU A 122 -10.75 3.08 -11.87
N TYR A 123 -10.78 2.14 -12.81
CA TYR A 123 -10.08 0.85 -12.72
C TYR A 123 -8.70 0.86 -13.36
N ILE A 124 -8.22 2.01 -13.84
CA ILE A 124 -6.81 2.19 -14.24
C ILE A 124 -5.99 2.29 -12.95
N ASP A 125 -5.07 1.35 -12.77
CA ASP A 125 -4.26 1.25 -11.56
C ASP A 125 -2.79 1.57 -11.88
N ILE A 126 -2.37 2.78 -11.52
CA ILE A 126 -0.99 3.22 -11.63
C ILE A 126 -0.26 3.01 -10.29
N GLY A 127 -0.91 3.34 -9.19
CA GLY A 127 -0.30 3.28 -7.85
C GLY A 127 -0.06 1.87 -7.32
N GLY A 128 -0.80 0.87 -7.82
CA GLY A 128 -0.65 -0.54 -7.44
C GLY A 128 0.36 -1.30 -8.31
N SER A 129 0.80 -0.72 -9.41
CA SER A 129 1.83 -1.31 -10.25
C SER A 129 3.22 -0.94 -9.75
#